data_3de586b3401ce5b746e38482dc8db19e
#
_entry.id   3de586b3401ce5b746e38482dc8db19e
#
_cell.length_a   1.000
_cell.length_b   1.000
_cell.length_c   1.000
_cell.angle_alpha   90.00
_cell.angle_beta   90.00
_cell.angle_gamma   90.00
#
_symmetry.space_group_name_H-M   'P 1'
#
loop_
_entity.id
_entity.type
_entity.pdbx_description
1 polymer ?
#
loop_
_entity_poly.entity_id
_entity_poly.type
_entity_poly.pdbx_seq_one_letter_code
_entity_poly.pdbx_strand_id
1 'polypeptide(L)'
;WVVGHSYIIYGPLIAGMATIMYEGLPTRPDGGIWWQLVEKYKVTVMFSAPTAIRVLKKQDPALLTKYDLSSLRTLFLAGEPLDETTAQWINGALQKPIIDNYWQTETGWPILTVCNGVEPTPTKFGSPGKAVYGYNVKLLDDQTGEELTGANQKGVVAIEGPLPPGCM
;
A
#
# COMPACT_ATOMS: atom_id res chain seq x y z
N TRP A 1 -5.57 -5.41 10.87
CA TRP A 1 -6.87 -6.10 10.78
C TRP A 1 -7.22 -6.40 9.33
N VAL A 2 -7.67 -5.44 8.52
CA VAL A 2 -8.03 -5.65 7.11
C VAL A 2 -6.83 -6.11 6.26
N VAL A 3 -5.67 -5.52 6.45
CA VAL A 3 -4.42 -5.90 5.76
C VAL A 3 -3.98 -7.30 6.18
N GLY A 4 -3.95 -7.56 7.49
CA GLY A 4 -3.36 -8.78 8.03
C GLY A 4 -4.04 -10.04 7.52
N HIS A 5 -5.36 -10.16 7.68
CA HIS A 5 -6.04 -11.38 7.29
C HIS A 5 -6.20 -11.54 5.78
N SER A 6 -6.50 -10.46 5.04
CA SER A 6 -6.73 -10.56 3.60
C SER A 6 -5.43 -10.69 2.80
N TYR A 7 -4.45 -9.83 3.07
CA TYR A 7 -3.27 -9.68 2.22
C TYR A 7 -2.00 -10.36 2.75
N ILE A 8 -1.96 -10.70 4.04
CA ILE A 8 -0.82 -11.40 4.64
C ILE A 8 -1.12 -12.89 4.83
N ILE A 9 -2.36 -13.26 5.18
CA ILE A 9 -2.72 -14.66 5.44
C ILE A 9 -3.50 -15.27 4.29
N TYR A 10 -4.76 -14.88 4.10
CA TYR A 10 -5.66 -15.61 3.19
C TYR A 10 -5.31 -15.45 1.72
N GLY A 11 -5.05 -14.25 1.24
CA GLY A 11 -4.74 -14.00 -0.16
C GLY A 11 -3.52 -14.79 -0.64
N PRO A 12 -2.36 -14.68 0.02
CA PRO A 12 -1.19 -15.45 -0.33
C PRO A 12 -1.41 -16.96 -0.30
N LEU A 13 -2.04 -17.49 0.74
CA LEU A 13 -2.26 -18.93 0.89
C LEU A 13 -3.25 -19.48 -0.15
N ILE A 14 -4.32 -18.75 -0.47
CA ILE A 14 -5.26 -19.12 -1.54
C ILE A 14 -4.55 -19.12 -2.90
N ALA A 15 -3.63 -18.18 -3.12
CA ALA A 15 -2.81 -18.12 -4.33
C ALA A 15 -1.66 -19.16 -4.36
N GLY A 16 -1.55 -20.02 -3.35
CA GLY A 16 -0.49 -21.03 -3.25
C GLY A 16 0.90 -20.45 -2.95
N MET A 17 0.97 -19.25 -2.40
CA MET A 17 2.22 -18.60 -2.04
C MET A 17 2.60 -18.88 -0.57
N ALA A 18 3.89 -18.88 -0.28
CA ALA A 18 4.37 -18.81 1.09
C ALA A 18 4.17 -17.38 1.63
N THR A 19 3.79 -17.27 2.89
CA THR A 19 3.69 -15.99 3.58
C THR A 19 4.48 -16.00 4.88
N ILE A 20 4.99 -14.84 5.28
CA ILE A 20 5.68 -14.63 6.54
C ILE A 20 4.82 -13.75 7.41
N MET A 21 4.46 -14.26 8.57
CA MET A 21 3.78 -13.49 9.60
C MET A 21 4.79 -13.16 10.71
N TYR A 22 5.11 -11.89 10.83
CA TYR A 22 6.06 -11.43 11.84
C TYR A 22 5.31 -10.84 13.05
N GLU A 23 5.45 -11.49 14.19
CA GLU A 23 4.91 -11.05 15.46
C GLU A 23 5.95 -10.21 16.21
N GLY A 24 6.03 -8.94 15.89
CA GLY A 24 6.98 -8.03 16.50
C GLY A 24 6.88 -6.60 16.02
N LEU A 25 7.56 -5.71 16.73
CA LEU A 25 7.66 -4.32 16.33
C LEU A 25 8.70 -4.15 15.19
N PRO A 26 8.49 -3.20 14.27
CA PRO A 26 9.42 -2.96 13.16
C PRO A 26 10.81 -2.47 13.61
N THR A 27 10.95 -2.13 14.90
CA THR A 27 12.18 -1.62 15.50
C THR A 27 12.78 -2.53 16.57
N ARG A 28 12.30 -3.77 16.71
CA ARG A 28 12.85 -4.73 17.68
C ARG A 28 13.25 -6.03 16.99
N PRO A 29 14.48 -6.55 17.24
CA PRO A 29 15.52 -6.03 18.14
C PRO A 29 16.13 -4.68 17.73
N ASP A 30 16.12 -4.36 16.41
CA ASP A 30 16.53 -3.07 15.85
C ASP A 30 15.71 -2.73 14.60
N GLY A 31 15.87 -1.55 14.04
CA GLY A 31 15.14 -1.10 12.84
C GLY A 31 15.49 -1.83 11.54
N GLY A 32 16.41 -2.77 11.58
CA GLY A 32 16.79 -3.61 10.44
C GLY A 32 16.08 -4.95 10.38
N ILE A 33 15.26 -5.28 11.39
CA ILE A 33 14.64 -6.62 11.47
C ILE A 33 13.82 -7.01 10.25
N TRP A 34 13.08 -6.09 9.66
CA TRP A 34 12.29 -6.38 8.46
C TRP A 34 13.18 -6.65 7.24
N TRP A 35 14.27 -5.89 7.11
CA TRP A 35 15.24 -6.06 6.03
C TRP A 35 16.01 -7.37 6.18
N GLN A 36 16.31 -7.78 7.42
CA GLN A 36 16.88 -9.09 7.72
C GLN A 36 15.94 -10.22 7.31
N LEU A 37 14.63 -10.07 7.55
CA LEU A 37 13.63 -11.06 7.12
C LEU A 37 13.53 -11.13 5.59
N VAL A 38 13.60 -10.00 4.90
CA VAL A 38 13.63 -9.97 3.43
C VAL A 38 14.83 -10.76 2.90
N GLU A 39 16.01 -10.50 3.42
CA GLU A 39 17.23 -11.23 3.03
C GLU A 39 17.13 -12.72 3.35
N LYS A 40 16.77 -13.05 4.58
CA LYS A 40 16.74 -14.42 5.10
C LYS A 40 15.79 -15.33 4.32
N TYR A 41 14.60 -14.83 4.04
CA TYR A 41 13.52 -15.60 3.41
C TYR A 41 13.32 -15.26 1.92
N LYS A 42 14.17 -14.42 1.37
CA LYS A 42 14.09 -13.96 -0.04
C LYS A 42 12.68 -13.45 -0.39
N VAL A 43 12.16 -12.59 0.50
CA VAL A 43 10.83 -12.00 0.35
C VAL A 43 10.76 -11.22 -0.96
N THR A 44 9.71 -11.47 -1.74
CA THR A 44 9.51 -10.81 -3.05
C THR A 44 8.51 -9.68 -2.99
N VAL A 45 7.54 -9.75 -2.08
CA VAL A 45 6.50 -8.74 -1.88
C VAL A 45 6.37 -8.46 -0.39
N MET A 46 6.35 -7.19 -0.04
CA MET A 46 6.13 -6.73 1.33
C MET A 46 4.86 -5.90 1.39
N PHE A 47 4.06 -6.12 2.43
CA PHE A 47 2.86 -5.34 2.69
C PHE A 47 2.89 -4.76 4.10
N SER A 48 2.68 -3.44 4.24
CA SER A 48 2.75 -2.77 5.52
C SER A 48 1.86 -1.52 5.58
N ALA A 49 2.03 -0.72 6.63
CA ALA A 49 1.33 0.55 6.82
C ALA A 49 2.32 1.74 6.80
N PRO A 50 1.89 2.92 6.35
CA PRO A 50 2.70 4.14 6.35
C PRO A 50 3.29 4.51 7.71
N THR A 51 2.55 4.32 8.82
CA THR A 51 3.07 4.56 10.17
C THR A 51 4.33 3.75 10.46
N ALA A 52 4.37 2.47 10.08
CA ALA A 52 5.55 1.65 10.29
C ALA A 52 6.75 2.17 9.46
N ILE A 53 6.51 2.60 8.24
CA ILE A 53 7.55 3.21 7.39
C ILE A 53 8.06 4.52 7.99
N ARG A 54 7.17 5.37 8.54
CA ARG A 54 7.57 6.61 9.25
C ARG A 54 8.44 6.31 10.47
N VAL A 55 8.17 5.22 11.18
CA VAL A 55 9.00 4.78 12.31
C VAL A 55 10.37 4.32 11.82
N LEU A 56 10.43 3.54 10.75
CA LEU A 56 11.69 3.07 10.15
C LEU A 56 12.53 4.24 9.59
N LYS A 57 11.90 5.25 9.02
CA LYS A 57 12.56 6.47 8.53
C LYS A 57 13.37 7.19 9.60
N LYS A 58 13.00 7.03 10.87
CA LYS A 58 13.70 7.63 12.02
C LYS A 58 14.85 6.78 12.56
N GLN A 59 15.05 5.57 12.01
CA GLN A 59 16.13 4.68 12.41
C GLN A 59 17.42 4.99 11.64
N ASP A 60 18.50 4.33 12.03
CA ASP A 60 19.79 4.46 11.34
C ASP A 60 19.66 4.04 9.86
N PRO A 61 19.93 4.92 8.89
CA PRO A 61 19.87 4.59 7.46
C PRO A 61 20.78 3.43 7.05
N ALA A 62 21.86 3.17 7.79
CA ALA A 62 22.78 2.06 7.53
C ALA A 62 22.08 0.69 7.62
N LEU A 63 20.99 0.60 8.39
CA LEU A 63 20.23 -0.64 8.52
C LEU A 63 19.56 -1.08 7.21
N LEU A 64 19.22 -0.15 6.31
CA LEU A 64 18.67 -0.46 4.99
C LEU A 64 19.71 -1.06 4.03
N THR A 65 20.95 -0.61 4.14
CA THR A 65 22.05 -1.06 3.27
C THR A 65 22.81 -2.28 3.81
N LYS A 66 22.49 -2.70 5.03
CA LYS A 66 23.14 -3.82 5.71
C LYS A 66 22.73 -5.18 5.14
N TYR A 67 21.54 -5.27 4.54
CA TYR A 67 20.92 -6.53 4.11
C TYR A 67 20.71 -6.58 2.60
N ASP A 68 20.75 -7.78 2.02
CA ASP A 68 20.44 -8.01 0.61
C ASP A 68 18.93 -7.95 0.35
N LEU A 69 18.47 -6.87 -0.26
CA LEU A 69 17.07 -6.64 -0.63
C LEU A 69 16.79 -6.93 -2.11
N SER A 70 17.69 -7.60 -2.81
CA SER A 70 17.57 -7.87 -4.26
C SER A 70 16.33 -8.69 -4.61
N SER A 71 15.88 -9.58 -3.73
CA SER A 71 14.68 -10.38 -3.91
C SER A 71 13.38 -9.55 -3.86
N LEU A 72 13.38 -8.42 -3.12
CA LEU A 72 12.18 -7.58 -2.97
C LEU A 72 11.85 -6.89 -4.31
N ARG A 73 10.65 -7.10 -4.81
CA ARG A 73 10.16 -6.52 -6.05
C ARG A 73 9.29 -5.29 -5.84
N THR A 74 8.51 -5.26 -4.76
CA THR A 74 7.58 -4.17 -4.47
C THR A 74 7.21 -4.11 -2.99
N LEU A 75 6.89 -2.90 -2.54
CA LEU A 75 6.30 -2.63 -1.23
C LEU A 75 4.89 -2.06 -1.43
N PHE A 76 3.88 -2.74 -0.90
CA PHE A 76 2.52 -2.25 -0.80
C PHE A 76 2.27 -1.60 0.55
N LEU A 77 1.56 -0.48 0.56
CA LEU A 77 1.18 0.25 1.76
C LEU A 77 -0.33 0.53 1.75
N ALA A 78 -0.92 0.50 2.93
CA ALA A 78 -2.34 0.82 3.11
C ALA A 78 -2.69 1.08 4.57
N GLY A 79 -3.95 1.46 4.82
CA GLY A 79 -4.53 1.65 6.14
C GLY A 79 -4.58 3.10 6.61
N GLU A 80 -3.77 3.96 6.02
CA GLU A 80 -3.76 5.41 6.24
C GLU A 80 -3.10 6.11 5.04
N PRO A 81 -3.29 7.43 4.86
CA PRO A 81 -2.64 8.15 3.76
C PRO A 81 -1.11 8.09 3.86
N LEU A 82 -0.48 7.74 2.74
CA LEU A 82 0.97 7.81 2.60
C LEU A 82 1.37 9.22 2.17
N ASP A 83 2.03 9.94 3.07
CA ASP A 83 2.52 11.28 2.75
C ASP A 83 3.67 11.24 1.72
N GLU A 84 3.74 12.28 0.90
CA GLU A 84 4.71 12.37 -0.21
C GLU A 84 6.15 12.24 0.28
N THR A 85 6.50 12.87 1.39
CA THR A 85 7.88 12.85 1.91
C THR A 85 8.33 11.48 2.39
N THR A 86 7.40 10.70 2.97
CA THR A 86 7.66 9.32 3.36
C THR A 86 7.73 8.41 2.14
N ALA A 87 6.85 8.61 1.16
CA ALA A 87 6.86 7.86 -0.10
C ALA A 87 8.17 8.06 -0.87
N GLN A 88 8.61 9.32 -1.03
CA GLN A 88 9.87 9.65 -1.70
C GLN A 88 11.08 9.03 -0.97
N TRP A 89 11.10 9.12 0.37
CA TRP A 89 12.18 8.55 1.15
C TRP A 89 12.30 7.03 0.95
N ILE A 90 11.21 6.28 1.13
CA ILE A 90 11.26 4.82 1.02
C ILE A 90 11.50 4.35 -0.42
N ASN A 91 10.96 5.07 -1.41
CA ASN A 91 11.23 4.79 -2.81
C ASN A 91 12.72 4.98 -3.15
N GLY A 92 13.32 6.07 -2.70
CA GLY A 92 14.76 6.33 -2.88
C GLY A 92 15.63 5.31 -2.16
N ALA A 93 15.23 4.89 -0.96
CA ALA A 93 15.97 3.92 -0.15
C ALA A 93 15.92 2.49 -0.72
N LEU A 94 14.76 2.04 -1.17
CA LEU A 94 14.57 0.69 -1.71
C LEU A 94 14.85 0.58 -3.20
N GLN A 95 14.68 1.67 -3.95
CA GLN A 95 14.70 1.69 -5.42
C GLN A 95 13.75 0.63 -6.03
N LYS A 96 12.60 0.47 -5.41
CA LYS A 96 11.54 -0.46 -5.80
C LYS A 96 10.22 0.29 -5.89
N PRO A 97 9.24 -0.20 -6.68
CA PRO A 97 7.90 0.35 -6.70
C PRO A 97 7.28 0.37 -5.30
N ILE A 98 6.80 1.54 -4.90
CA ILE A 98 5.99 1.73 -3.69
C ILE A 98 4.56 1.96 -4.14
N ILE A 99 3.68 1.06 -3.77
CA ILE A 99 2.29 1.08 -4.20
C ILE A 99 1.42 1.38 -3.00
N ASP A 100 0.85 2.58 -3.00
CA ASP A 100 -0.15 2.98 -2.02
C ASP A 100 -1.53 2.46 -2.42
N ASN A 101 -2.35 2.15 -1.43
CA ASN A 101 -3.67 1.59 -1.65
C ASN A 101 -4.68 2.26 -0.73
N TYR A 102 -5.84 2.60 -1.27
CA TYR A 102 -6.98 3.02 -0.50
C TYR A 102 -8.13 2.02 -0.64
N TRP A 103 -8.61 1.50 0.47
CA TRP A 103 -9.84 0.70 0.57
C TRP A 103 -10.50 0.86 1.93
N GLN A 104 -11.62 0.20 2.08
CA GLN A 104 -12.33 0.03 3.34
C GLN A 104 -12.57 -1.46 3.59
N THR A 105 -12.87 -1.84 4.84
CA THR A 105 -13.22 -3.23 5.19
C THR A 105 -14.36 -3.75 4.32
N GLU A 106 -15.35 -2.90 4.08
CA GLU A 106 -16.57 -3.18 3.33
C GLU A 106 -16.29 -3.46 1.84
N THR A 107 -15.22 -2.95 1.28
CA THR A 107 -14.88 -3.19 -0.12
C THR A 107 -13.98 -4.41 -0.33
N GLY A 108 -13.30 -4.88 0.70
CA GLY A 108 -12.47 -6.09 0.67
C GLY A 108 -11.17 -5.97 -0.10
N TRP A 109 -11.09 -5.10 -1.12
CA TRP A 109 -9.87 -4.80 -1.89
C TRP A 109 -9.77 -3.32 -2.24
N PRO A 110 -8.61 -2.88 -2.81
CA PRO A 110 -8.40 -1.47 -3.12
C PRO A 110 -9.47 -0.88 -4.04
N ILE A 111 -9.97 0.29 -3.63
CA ILE A 111 -10.81 1.16 -4.46
C ILE A 111 -9.94 2.01 -5.37
N LEU A 112 -8.83 2.53 -4.81
CA LEU A 112 -7.83 3.32 -5.53
C LEU A 112 -6.45 2.69 -5.33
N THR A 113 -5.73 2.46 -6.42
CA THR A 113 -4.34 2.02 -6.41
C THR A 113 -3.70 2.17 -7.80
N VAL A 114 -2.42 1.83 -7.91
CA VAL A 114 -1.71 1.71 -9.17
C VAL A 114 -1.62 0.23 -9.55
N CYS A 115 -2.33 -0.17 -10.62
CA CYS A 115 -2.39 -1.56 -11.08
C CYS A 115 -1.23 -1.89 -12.04
N ASN A 116 0.01 -1.74 -11.60
CA ASN A 116 1.21 -1.92 -12.44
C ASN A 116 1.31 -3.29 -13.14
N GLY A 117 0.67 -4.31 -12.60
CA GLY A 117 0.63 -5.65 -13.21
C GLY A 117 -0.32 -5.77 -14.41
N VAL A 118 -1.21 -4.80 -14.59
CA VAL A 118 -2.20 -4.76 -15.67
C VAL A 118 -1.87 -3.63 -16.63
N GLU A 119 -1.70 -2.43 -16.12
CA GLU A 119 -1.43 -1.22 -16.89
C GLU A 119 -0.36 -0.38 -16.16
N PRO A 120 0.83 -0.18 -16.76
CA PRO A 120 1.84 0.70 -16.18
C PRO A 120 1.30 2.13 -16.09
N THR A 121 1.20 2.64 -14.87
CA THR A 121 0.74 4.02 -14.62
C THR A 121 1.81 4.77 -13.83
N PRO A 122 2.13 6.02 -14.20
CA PRO A 122 3.06 6.82 -13.43
C PRO A 122 2.63 6.95 -11.97
N THR A 123 3.53 6.66 -11.04
CA THR A 123 3.29 6.85 -9.61
C THR A 123 3.32 8.33 -9.27
N LYS A 124 2.29 8.81 -8.58
CA LYS A 124 2.27 10.14 -7.99
C LYS A 124 2.35 9.98 -6.47
N PHE A 125 3.47 10.38 -5.88
CA PHE A 125 3.64 10.31 -4.43
C PHE A 125 2.59 11.16 -3.71
N GLY A 126 2.08 10.65 -2.59
CA GLY A 126 0.96 11.26 -1.85
C GLY A 126 -0.43 10.97 -2.45
N SER A 127 -0.51 10.08 -3.43
CA SER A 127 -1.77 9.63 -4.02
C SER A 127 -1.79 8.10 -4.14
N PRO A 128 -2.89 7.43 -3.78
CA PRO A 128 -3.02 5.99 -4.00
C PRO A 128 -3.19 5.63 -5.49
N GLY A 129 -3.45 6.59 -6.37
CA GLY A 129 -3.57 6.32 -7.79
C GLY A 129 -4.99 6.53 -8.35
N LYS A 130 -5.43 5.59 -9.19
CA LYS A 130 -6.71 5.65 -9.90
C LYS A 130 -7.71 4.63 -9.35
N ALA A 131 -8.98 4.77 -9.74
CA ALA A 131 -9.99 3.77 -9.47
C ALA A 131 -9.58 2.41 -10.04
N VAL A 132 -9.72 1.36 -9.23
CA VAL A 132 -9.48 -0.01 -9.65
C VAL A 132 -10.66 -0.49 -10.52
N TYR A 133 -10.38 -1.38 -11.42
CA TYR A 133 -11.38 -1.95 -12.32
C TYR A 133 -12.58 -2.51 -11.55
N GLY A 134 -13.79 -2.10 -12.00
CA GLY A 134 -15.05 -2.46 -11.38
C GLY A 134 -15.59 -1.39 -10.43
N TYR A 135 -14.81 -0.39 -10.02
CA TYR A 135 -15.30 0.74 -9.23
C TYR A 135 -15.53 1.98 -10.12
N ASN A 136 -16.74 2.54 -10.03
CA ASN A 136 -17.03 3.86 -10.57
C ASN A 136 -16.92 4.90 -9.44
N VAL A 137 -15.72 5.48 -9.32
CA VAL A 137 -15.40 6.43 -8.26
C VAL A 137 -15.74 7.84 -8.71
N LYS A 138 -16.48 8.57 -7.88
CA LYS A 138 -16.88 9.95 -8.08
C LYS A 138 -16.31 10.82 -6.96
N LEU A 139 -16.09 12.09 -7.26
CA LEU A 139 -15.83 13.12 -6.26
C LEU A 139 -17.05 14.03 -6.20
N LEU A 140 -17.66 14.15 -5.04
CA LEU A 140 -18.87 14.94 -4.84
C LEU A 140 -18.57 16.16 -3.98
N ASP A 141 -19.20 17.28 -4.31
CA ASP A 141 -19.23 18.45 -3.45
C ASP A 141 -19.92 18.10 -2.12
N ASP A 142 -19.33 18.48 -1.01
CA ASP A 142 -19.81 18.10 0.32
C ASP A 142 -21.06 18.87 0.79
N GLN A 143 -21.42 19.96 0.07
CA GLN A 143 -22.59 20.79 0.38
C GLN A 143 -23.75 20.52 -0.58
N THR A 144 -23.45 20.39 -1.86
CA THR A 144 -24.48 20.24 -2.90
C THR A 144 -24.72 18.80 -3.32
N GLY A 145 -23.74 17.92 -3.12
CA GLY A 145 -23.75 16.54 -3.61
C GLY A 145 -23.51 16.42 -5.12
N GLU A 146 -23.23 17.52 -5.80
CA GLU A 146 -22.94 17.52 -7.25
C GLU A 146 -21.57 16.91 -7.54
N GLU A 147 -21.41 16.27 -8.70
CA GLU A 147 -20.15 15.70 -9.13
C GLU A 147 -19.13 16.77 -9.51
N LEU A 148 -17.95 16.67 -8.91
CA LEU A 148 -16.80 17.51 -9.20
C LEU A 148 -15.90 16.83 -10.24
N THR A 149 -15.79 17.43 -11.43
CA THR A 149 -15.01 16.86 -12.55
C THR A 149 -13.69 17.60 -12.82
N GLY A 150 -13.47 18.73 -12.15
CA GLY A 150 -12.26 19.55 -12.32
C GLY A 150 -11.06 19.01 -11.54
N ALA A 151 -9.86 19.34 -12.02
CA ALA A 151 -8.62 19.04 -11.30
C ALA A 151 -8.47 19.93 -10.05
N ASN A 152 -7.75 19.42 -9.04
CA ASN A 152 -7.46 20.13 -7.79
C ASN A 152 -8.69 20.54 -6.97
N GLN A 153 -9.81 19.87 -7.15
CA GLN A 153 -11.01 20.04 -6.33
C GLN A 153 -10.95 19.11 -5.12
N LYS A 154 -11.58 19.56 -4.03
CA LYS A 154 -11.72 18.79 -2.79
C LYS A 154 -13.19 18.45 -2.60
N GLY A 155 -13.48 17.20 -2.29
CA GLY A 155 -14.86 16.74 -2.07
C GLY A 155 -14.90 15.40 -1.37
N VAL A 156 -16.07 14.80 -1.32
CA VAL A 156 -16.31 13.47 -0.77
C VAL A 156 -16.09 12.41 -1.85
N VAL A 157 -15.28 11.41 -1.52
CA VAL A 157 -15.11 10.24 -2.40
C VAL A 157 -16.35 9.36 -2.28
N ALA A 158 -17.03 9.16 -3.38
CA ALA A 158 -18.20 8.31 -3.50
C ALA A 158 -17.98 7.19 -4.53
N ILE A 159 -18.71 6.10 -4.37
CA ILE A 159 -18.70 5.00 -5.32
C ILE A 159 -20.11 4.87 -5.87
N GLU A 160 -20.24 5.04 -7.18
CA GLU A 160 -21.52 4.82 -7.87
C GLU A 160 -21.74 3.32 -8.06
N GLY A 161 -22.90 2.84 -7.62
CA GLY A 161 -23.26 1.43 -7.74
C GLY A 161 -23.61 0.99 -9.18
N PRO A 162 -23.65 -0.34 -9.42
CA PRO A 162 -23.46 -1.40 -8.44
C PRO A 162 -21.99 -1.57 -8.01
N LEU A 163 -21.78 -2.04 -6.79
CA LEU A 163 -20.45 -2.40 -6.32
C LEU A 163 -19.95 -3.68 -7.03
N PRO A 164 -18.63 -3.85 -7.18
CA PRO A 164 -18.07 -5.10 -7.69
C PRO A 164 -18.54 -6.32 -6.89
N PRO A 165 -18.70 -7.50 -7.53
CA PRO A 165 -19.07 -8.72 -6.82
C PRO A 165 -18.08 -9.03 -5.69
N GLY A 166 -18.61 -9.36 -4.50
CA GLY A 166 -17.81 -9.64 -3.30
C GLY A 166 -17.60 -8.44 -2.38
N CYS A 167 -18.00 -7.23 -2.77
CA CYS A 167 -18.16 -6.11 -1.84
C CYS A 167 -19.45 -6.24 -1.02
N MET A 168 -19.43 -5.70 0.20
CA MET A 168 -20.62 -5.65 1.07
C MET A 168 -21.36 -4.34 0.87
#